data_261fc1acfab22884d8bcbbf34c50fa57
#
_entry.id   261fc1acfab22884d8bcbbf34c50fa57
#
_cell.length_a   1.000
_cell.length_b   1.000
_cell.length_c   1.000
_cell.angle_alpha   90.00
_cell.angle_beta   90.00
_cell.angle_gamma   90.00
#
_symmetry.space_group_name_H-M   'P 1'
#
loop_
_entity.id
_entity.type
_entity.pdbx_description
1 polymer ?
#
loop_
_entity_poly.entity_id
_entity_poly.type
_entity_poly.pdbx_seq_one_letter_code
_entity_poly.pdbx_strand_id
1 'polypeptide(L)'
;MGADATVYDEIDPSVTTEFTGYDHLEDTSKVTVLTTETEIAESLMEGQKGTIFVEKTPFYATMGGQEGDCGIIKGANGVFEVEDTIKLRGGKYGHVGVMKSGMISNGEEVTLQVNEEARKNIEKNHSATHLLQKALKTVLGAHVEQKGSLVTPTRLRFDFAHFQAMTPEELEKVENLVNEKIQEQIPVVTDIMDTEEAKKSGAMALFGEKYGDKVRVVSMGDFSKELCGGTHVKNTAEIGLFKLVSEAGVAAGVRRIEALTGPSVTAYYKAQEEKMHEAAALLKTTPADLLEKIAHLQAEAKALQAENESLKSKLAKEALGRSEERRVGKECRSRWS
;
A
#
# COMPACT_ATOMS: atom_id res chain seq x y z
N MET A 1 4.69 -9.67 -16.66
CA MET A 1 5.71 -10.59 -16.12
C MET A 1 6.92 -10.46 -17.00
N GLY A 2 8.13 -10.33 -16.44
CA GLY A 2 9.37 -10.27 -17.20
C GLY A 2 9.70 -11.60 -17.87
N ALA A 3 10.85 -11.65 -18.58
CA ALA A 3 11.35 -12.87 -19.18
C ALA A 3 11.60 -13.97 -18.12
N ASP A 4 11.71 -15.20 -18.56
CA ASP A 4 12.16 -16.30 -17.71
C ASP A 4 13.55 -15.95 -17.11
N ALA A 5 13.78 -16.30 -15.86
CA ALA A 5 15.04 -16.02 -15.16
C ALA A 5 16.28 -16.51 -15.92
N THR A 6 16.14 -17.60 -16.70
CA THR A 6 17.20 -18.16 -17.55
C THR A 6 17.64 -17.23 -18.68
N VAL A 7 16.74 -16.45 -19.26
CA VAL A 7 17.05 -15.47 -20.32
C VAL A 7 17.96 -14.35 -19.79
N TYR A 8 17.69 -13.90 -18.57
CA TYR A 8 18.50 -12.86 -17.96
C TYR A 8 19.92 -13.33 -17.60
N ASP A 9 20.11 -14.61 -17.32
CA ASP A 9 21.43 -15.21 -17.05
C ASP A 9 22.32 -15.27 -18.29
N GLU A 10 21.74 -15.21 -19.50
CA GLU A 10 22.47 -15.15 -20.78
C GLU A 10 23.02 -13.76 -21.13
N ILE A 11 22.55 -12.72 -20.40
CA ILE A 11 23.03 -11.34 -20.63
C ILE A 11 24.49 -11.22 -20.21
N ASP A 12 25.31 -10.61 -21.07
CA ASP A 12 26.73 -10.37 -20.82
C ASP A 12 26.95 -9.74 -19.43
N PRO A 13 27.78 -10.34 -18.57
CA PRO A 13 28.07 -9.83 -17.23
C PRO A 13 28.60 -8.40 -17.18
N SER A 14 29.23 -7.92 -18.27
CA SER A 14 29.74 -6.55 -18.37
C SER A 14 28.66 -5.48 -18.51
N VAL A 15 27.43 -5.87 -18.90
CA VAL A 15 26.30 -4.95 -18.99
C VAL A 15 25.92 -4.48 -17.61
N THR A 16 25.97 -3.17 -17.40
CA THR A 16 25.55 -2.50 -16.16
C THR A 16 24.66 -1.31 -16.48
N THR A 17 23.88 -0.86 -15.52
CA THR A 17 23.00 0.31 -15.66
C THR A 17 23.33 1.33 -14.57
N GLU A 18 23.55 2.58 -14.95
CA GLU A 18 23.67 3.69 -14.01
C GLU A 18 22.28 4.21 -13.66
N PHE A 19 21.98 4.34 -12.36
CA PHE A 19 20.73 4.94 -11.90
C PHE A 19 20.88 6.44 -11.72
N THR A 20 20.09 7.23 -12.46
CA THR A 20 20.09 8.70 -12.44
C THR A 20 18.84 9.30 -11.79
N GLY A 21 17.92 8.46 -11.32
CA GLY A 21 16.56 8.81 -10.94
C GLY A 21 16.39 9.47 -9.57
N TYR A 22 17.47 9.76 -8.82
CA TYR A 22 17.33 10.56 -7.59
C TYR A 22 16.99 12.02 -7.88
N ASP A 23 17.51 12.56 -8.99
CA ASP A 23 17.39 13.97 -9.37
C ASP A 23 16.62 14.18 -10.68
N HIS A 24 16.38 13.12 -11.45
CA HIS A 24 15.78 13.17 -12.78
C HIS A 24 14.62 12.19 -12.90
N LEU A 25 13.56 12.60 -13.60
CA LEU A 25 12.43 11.75 -14.00
C LEU A 25 12.45 11.44 -15.50
N GLU A 26 13.34 12.09 -16.24
CA GLU A 26 13.55 11.89 -17.67
C GLU A 26 15.05 11.85 -17.96
N ASP A 27 15.46 10.98 -18.86
CA ASP A 27 16.83 10.89 -19.35
C ASP A 27 16.86 10.31 -20.77
N THR A 28 17.97 10.53 -21.48
CA THR A 28 18.27 9.91 -22.77
C THR A 28 19.37 8.89 -22.59
N SER A 29 19.20 7.69 -23.13
CA SER A 29 20.16 6.60 -22.97
C SER A 29 20.17 5.68 -24.18
N LYS A 30 21.21 4.86 -24.28
CA LYS A 30 21.36 3.87 -25.34
C LYS A 30 20.88 2.50 -24.85
N VAL A 31 20.09 1.83 -25.70
CA VAL A 31 19.67 0.44 -25.45
C VAL A 31 20.88 -0.48 -25.57
N THR A 32 21.10 -1.29 -24.53
CA THR A 32 22.23 -2.23 -24.44
C THR A 32 21.82 -3.66 -24.72
N VAL A 33 20.62 -4.05 -24.26
CA VAL A 33 20.04 -5.39 -24.44
C VAL A 33 18.54 -5.27 -24.52
N LEU A 34 17.94 -6.10 -25.36
CA LEU A 34 16.51 -6.35 -25.44
C LEU A 34 16.24 -7.83 -25.21
N THR A 35 15.19 -8.15 -24.48
CA THR A 35 14.71 -9.54 -24.37
C THR A 35 13.23 -9.61 -24.66
N THR A 36 12.80 -10.70 -25.29
CA THR A 36 11.41 -11.16 -25.22
C THR A 36 11.19 -11.92 -23.90
N GLU A 37 10.07 -12.61 -23.74
CA GLU A 37 9.84 -13.48 -22.58
C GLU A 37 10.76 -14.72 -22.59
N THR A 38 11.33 -15.11 -23.75
CA THR A 38 12.03 -16.38 -23.95
C THR A 38 13.45 -16.29 -24.49
N GLU A 39 13.88 -15.14 -25.02
CA GLU A 39 15.19 -14.99 -25.67
C GLU A 39 15.70 -13.54 -25.69
N ILE A 40 16.99 -13.37 -25.88
CA ILE A 40 17.61 -12.08 -26.20
C ILE A 40 17.23 -11.73 -27.65
N ALA A 41 16.79 -10.50 -27.90
CA ALA A 41 16.30 -10.04 -29.20
C ALA A 41 17.09 -8.84 -29.69
N GLU A 42 17.15 -8.69 -31.02
CA GLU A 42 17.74 -7.51 -31.69
C GLU A 42 16.77 -6.34 -31.74
N SER A 43 15.46 -6.61 -31.67
CA SER A 43 14.40 -5.60 -31.66
C SER A 43 13.14 -6.12 -30.97
N LEU A 44 12.33 -5.20 -30.42
CA LEU A 44 10.98 -5.46 -29.96
C LEU A 44 9.98 -4.73 -30.87
N MET A 45 8.93 -5.41 -31.30
CA MET A 45 7.88 -4.90 -32.17
C MET A 45 6.58 -4.70 -31.44
N GLU A 46 5.68 -3.90 -32.01
CA GLU A 46 4.35 -3.62 -31.52
C GLU A 46 3.64 -4.88 -31.03
N GLY A 47 3.08 -4.80 -29.79
CA GLY A 47 2.38 -5.89 -29.13
C GLY A 47 3.28 -6.90 -28.40
N GLN A 48 4.60 -6.88 -28.63
CA GLN A 48 5.52 -7.78 -27.94
C GLN A 48 5.76 -7.31 -26.49
N LYS A 49 5.73 -8.27 -25.59
CA LYS A 49 6.22 -8.12 -24.21
C LYS A 49 7.71 -8.39 -24.19
N GLY A 50 8.41 -7.67 -23.33
CA GLY A 50 9.84 -7.86 -23.18
C GLY A 50 10.44 -6.99 -22.09
N THR A 51 11.77 -6.96 -22.09
CA THR A 51 12.56 -6.16 -21.15
C THR A 51 13.60 -5.36 -21.90
N ILE A 52 13.69 -4.07 -21.60
CA ILE A 52 14.68 -3.16 -22.18
C ILE A 52 15.73 -2.84 -21.11
N PHE A 53 17.01 -3.02 -21.48
CA PHE A 53 18.17 -2.60 -20.68
C PHE A 53 18.85 -1.43 -21.39
N VAL A 54 19.32 -0.46 -20.61
CA VAL A 54 19.94 0.78 -21.09
C VAL A 54 21.21 1.09 -20.27
N GLU A 55 22.07 1.96 -20.80
CA GLU A 55 23.31 2.37 -20.11
C GLU A 55 23.03 3.13 -18.79
N LYS A 56 22.04 4.03 -18.83
CA LYS A 56 21.59 4.81 -17.66
C LYS A 56 20.08 4.98 -17.67
N THR A 57 19.47 5.05 -16.48
CA THR A 57 18.02 5.13 -16.34
C THR A 57 17.59 5.98 -15.14
N PRO A 58 16.53 6.80 -15.30
CA PRO A 58 15.87 7.45 -14.16
C PRO A 58 14.88 6.54 -13.44
N PHE A 59 14.60 5.32 -13.95
CA PHE A 59 13.67 4.37 -13.36
C PHE A 59 14.29 3.67 -12.15
N TYR A 60 13.67 3.80 -10.99
CA TYR A 60 14.03 3.05 -9.79
C TYR A 60 13.59 1.59 -9.95
N ALA A 61 14.52 0.66 -9.74
CA ALA A 61 14.20 -0.75 -9.75
C ALA A 61 13.73 -1.23 -8.38
N THR A 62 12.78 -2.17 -8.34
CA THR A 62 12.26 -2.76 -7.10
C THR A 62 13.38 -3.21 -6.18
N MET A 63 13.49 -2.58 -5.02
CA MET A 63 14.55 -2.81 -4.04
C MET A 63 14.16 -2.22 -2.69
N GLY A 64 14.58 -2.85 -1.58
CA GLY A 64 14.40 -2.32 -0.22
C GLY A 64 12.93 -2.12 0.19
N GLY A 65 12.01 -2.86 -0.41
CA GLY A 65 10.57 -2.72 -0.17
C GLY A 65 9.87 -1.64 -1.00
N GLN A 66 10.61 -0.82 -1.75
CA GLN A 66 10.03 0.13 -2.70
C GLN A 66 9.77 -0.55 -4.04
N GLU A 67 8.54 -0.41 -4.55
CA GLU A 67 8.13 -0.87 -5.88
C GLU A 67 8.90 -0.13 -6.99
N GLY A 68 9.19 -0.83 -8.08
CA GLY A 68 9.86 -0.26 -9.24
C GLY A 68 8.99 0.75 -9.97
N ASP A 69 9.64 1.70 -10.63
CA ASP A 69 8.94 2.70 -11.41
C ASP A 69 8.30 2.11 -12.67
N CYS A 70 7.19 2.69 -13.04
CA CYS A 70 6.55 2.55 -14.35
C CYS A 70 6.72 3.85 -15.18
N GLY A 71 6.43 3.78 -16.46
CA GLY A 71 6.52 4.93 -17.35
C GLY A 71 6.63 4.54 -18.80
N ILE A 72 7.38 5.33 -19.58
CA ILE A 72 7.46 5.17 -21.03
C ILE A 72 8.92 5.27 -21.49
N ILE A 73 9.30 4.39 -22.43
CA ILE A 73 10.54 4.50 -23.20
C ILE A 73 10.17 4.78 -24.66
N LYS A 74 10.70 5.87 -25.22
CA LYS A 74 10.45 6.29 -26.60
C LYS A 74 11.73 6.16 -27.42
N GLY A 75 11.68 5.39 -28.49
CA GLY A 75 12.66 5.38 -29.56
C GLY A 75 12.24 6.27 -30.72
N ALA A 76 13.04 6.27 -31.80
CA ALA A 76 12.75 7.04 -32.99
C ALA A 76 11.44 6.59 -33.67
N ASN A 77 11.13 5.31 -33.65
CA ASN A 77 10.00 4.70 -34.35
C ASN A 77 9.14 3.80 -33.47
N GLY A 78 9.21 3.93 -32.12
CA GLY A 78 8.47 3.06 -31.24
C GLY A 78 8.28 3.63 -29.86
N VAL A 79 7.23 3.13 -29.18
CA VAL A 79 6.89 3.48 -27.79
C VAL A 79 6.71 2.21 -27.00
N PHE A 80 7.48 2.08 -25.93
CA PHE A 80 7.41 0.98 -24.98
C PHE A 80 6.82 1.47 -23.66
N GLU A 81 5.79 0.81 -23.17
CA GLU A 81 5.20 1.06 -21.85
C GLU A 81 5.92 0.18 -20.83
N VAL A 82 6.57 0.82 -19.86
CA VAL A 82 7.21 0.17 -18.72
C VAL A 82 6.16 -0.05 -17.63
N GLU A 83 5.89 -1.31 -17.34
CA GLU A 83 4.95 -1.72 -16.28
C GLU A 83 5.66 -1.89 -14.93
N ASP A 84 6.92 -2.31 -14.95
CA ASP A 84 7.76 -2.52 -13.77
C ASP A 84 9.25 -2.36 -14.11
N THR A 85 10.05 -2.03 -13.12
CA THR A 85 11.51 -1.96 -13.24
C THR A 85 12.14 -2.89 -12.21
N ILE A 86 12.92 -3.84 -12.66
CA ILE A 86 13.54 -4.89 -11.84
C ILE A 86 15.06 -4.72 -11.74
N LYS A 87 15.62 -5.10 -10.60
CA LYS A 87 17.06 -5.15 -10.40
C LYS A 87 17.59 -6.56 -10.53
N LEU A 88 18.53 -6.77 -11.44
CA LEU A 88 19.21 -8.03 -11.65
C LEU A 88 20.63 -8.02 -11.07
N ARG A 89 21.21 -9.20 -10.94
CA ARG A 89 22.61 -9.35 -10.52
C ARG A 89 23.57 -8.61 -11.46
N GLY A 90 24.66 -8.09 -10.90
CA GLY A 90 25.66 -7.34 -11.70
C GLY A 90 25.24 -5.91 -12.03
N GLY A 91 24.27 -5.33 -11.30
CA GLY A 91 23.91 -3.92 -11.45
C GLY A 91 23.08 -3.61 -12.71
N LYS A 92 22.37 -4.59 -13.23
CA LYS A 92 21.47 -4.41 -14.39
C LYS A 92 20.08 -3.97 -13.93
N TYR A 93 19.50 -2.98 -14.61
CA TYR A 93 18.12 -2.56 -14.44
C TYR A 93 17.31 -2.91 -15.66
N GLY A 94 16.32 -3.79 -15.50
CA GLY A 94 15.45 -4.25 -16.56
C GLY A 94 14.11 -3.54 -16.53
N HIS A 95 13.75 -2.88 -17.62
CA HIS A 95 12.44 -2.22 -17.78
C HIS A 95 11.49 -3.20 -18.43
N VAL A 96 10.60 -3.78 -17.63
CA VAL A 96 9.65 -4.82 -18.06
C VAL A 96 8.37 -4.18 -18.54
N GLY A 97 7.87 -4.60 -19.70
CA GLY A 97 6.64 -4.02 -20.23
C GLY A 97 6.27 -4.53 -21.63
N VAL A 98 5.62 -3.67 -22.40
CA VAL A 98 5.07 -4.01 -23.71
C VAL A 98 5.27 -2.89 -24.73
N MET A 99 5.63 -3.27 -25.98
CA MET A 99 5.67 -2.33 -27.11
C MET A 99 4.24 -1.91 -27.47
N LYS A 100 3.93 -0.64 -27.26
CA LYS A 100 2.60 -0.07 -27.60
C LYS A 100 2.46 0.28 -29.06
N SER A 101 3.54 0.69 -29.69
CA SER A 101 3.56 1.02 -31.11
C SER A 101 4.97 0.93 -31.69
N GLY A 102 5.06 0.58 -32.96
CA GLY A 102 6.30 0.60 -33.71
C GLY A 102 7.35 -0.42 -33.25
N MET A 103 8.60 0.00 -33.19
CA MET A 103 9.75 -0.87 -32.94
C MET A 103 10.86 -0.10 -32.21
N ILE A 104 11.54 -0.78 -31.29
CA ILE A 104 12.80 -0.33 -30.66
C ILE A 104 13.85 -1.41 -30.94
N SER A 105 15.06 -1.00 -31.33
CA SER A 105 16.16 -1.89 -31.64
C SER A 105 17.34 -1.76 -30.68
N ASN A 106 18.14 -2.82 -30.61
CA ASN A 106 19.37 -2.81 -29.82
C ASN A 106 20.33 -1.73 -30.34
N GLY A 107 21.01 -1.04 -29.45
CA GLY A 107 21.91 0.07 -29.76
C GLY A 107 21.22 1.40 -30.11
N GLU A 108 19.90 1.46 -30.14
CA GLU A 108 19.12 2.68 -30.38
C GLU A 108 19.21 3.65 -29.21
N GLU A 109 19.24 4.96 -29.49
CA GLU A 109 19.08 5.98 -28.48
C GLU A 109 17.59 6.18 -28.19
N VAL A 110 17.23 6.15 -26.91
CA VAL A 110 15.86 6.25 -26.43
C VAL A 110 15.73 7.30 -25.34
N THR A 111 14.54 7.90 -25.22
CA THR A 111 14.16 8.78 -24.11
C THR A 111 13.33 7.98 -23.11
N LEU A 112 13.74 8.03 -21.85
CA LEU A 112 13.08 7.37 -20.72
C LEU A 112 12.31 8.40 -19.90
N GLN A 113 11.04 8.15 -19.65
CA GLN A 113 10.16 9.03 -18.88
C GLN A 113 9.47 8.23 -17.78
N VAL A 114 9.85 8.50 -16.53
CA VAL A 114 9.20 7.91 -15.36
C VAL A 114 7.78 8.50 -15.22
N ASN A 115 6.82 7.69 -14.79
CA ASN A 115 5.51 8.20 -14.40
C ASN A 115 5.67 9.06 -13.14
N GLU A 116 5.61 10.38 -13.32
CA GLU A 116 5.85 11.36 -12.27
C GLU A 116 4.86 11.23 -11.11
N GLU A 117 3.57 11.03 -11.40
CA GLU A 117 2.53 10.92 -10.37
C GLU A 117 2.76 9.69 -9.49
N ALA A 118 3.02 8.53 -10.12
CA ALA A 118 3.30 7.30 -9.40
C ALA A 118 4.57 7.43 -8.52
N ARG A 119 5.66 7.97 -9.08
CA ARG A 119 6.91 8.22 -8.34
C ARG A 119 6.70 9.16 -7.16
N LYS A 120 6.02 10.28 -7.33
CA LYS A 120 5.72 11.21 -6.25
C LYS A 120 4.91 10.57 -5.13
N ASN A 121 3.94 9.71 -5.47
CA ASN A 121 3.17 8.99 -4.48
C ASN A 121 4.01 7.93 -3.75
N ILE A 122 4.90 7.23 -4.44
CA ILE A 122 5.89 6.32 -3.83
C ILE A 122 6.78 7.09 -2.85
N GLU A 123 7.32 8.24 -3.23
CA GLU A 123 8.18 9.07 -2.37
C GLU A 123 7.48 9.51 -1.09
N LYS A 124 6.19 9.90 -1.18
CA LYS A 124 5.35 10.22 -0.01
C LYS A 124 5.20 9.01 0.91
N ASN A 125 4.85 7.85 0.36
CA ASN A 125 4.67 6.62 1.12
C ASN A 125 5.99 6.12 1.73
N HIS A 126 7.11 6.25 1.02
CA HIS A 126 8.41 5.83 1.52
C HIS A 126 8.89 6.73 2.66
N SER A 127 8.80 8.04 2.50
CA SER A 127 9.17 8.99 3.55
C SER A 127 8.27 8.85 4.78
N ALA A 128 6.96 8.63 4.58
CA ALA A 128 6.04 8.33 5.69
C ALA A 128 6.40 7.03 6.42
N THR A 129 6.95 6.03 5.73
CA THR A 129 7.40 4.77 6.35
C THR A 129 8.53 5.03 7.35
N HIS A 130 9.47 5.91 7.04
CA HIS A 130 10.54 6.32 7.97
C HIS A 130 9.98 7.03 9.21
N LEU A 131 9.02 7.96 9.02
CA LEU A 131 8.35 8.63 10.12
C LEU A 131 7.55 7.64 10.98
N LEU A 132 6.85 6.70 10.35
CA LEU A 132 6.09 5.65 11.02
C LEU A 132 6.97 4.75 11.88
N GLN A 133 8.10 4.29 11.35
CA GLN A 133 9.05 3.46 12.10
C GLN A 133 9.52 4.18 13.37
N LYS A 134 9.89 5.43 13.27
CA LYS A 134 10.32 6.22 14.44
C LYS A 134 9.18 6.47 15.42
N ALA A 135 7.98 6.77 14.93
CA ALA A 135 6.79 6.96 15.76
C ALA A 135 6.43 5.68 16.53
N LEU A 136 6.47 4.52 15.89
CA LEU A 136 6.26 3.22 16.54
C LEU A 136 7.28 2.96 17.65
N LYS A 137 8.57 3.23 17.40
CA LYS A 137 9.62 3.12 18.44
C LYS A 137 9.39 4.08 19.59
N THR A 138 8.92 5.28 19.32
CA THR A 138 8.66 6.30 20.33
C THR A 138 7.48 5.92 21.22
N VAL A 139 6.40 5.38 20.65
CA VAL A 139 5.16 5.03 21.36
C VAL A 139 5.23 3.65 22.03
N LEU A 140 5.76 2.65 21.34
CA LEU A 140 5.76 1.25 21.80
C LEU A 140 7.06 0.82 22.48
N GLY A 141 8.18 1.44 22.14
CA GLY A 141 9.48 1.15 22.74
C GLY A 141 10.56 0.70 21.74
N ALA A 142 11.79 0.60 22.24
CA ALA A 142 12.98 0.31 21.44
C ALA A 142 13.01 -1.08 20.79
N HIS A 143 12.17 -2.02 21.25
CA HIS A 143 12.07 -3.37 20.70
C HIS A 143 11.44 -3.41 19.29
N VAL A 144 10.80 -2.33 18.87
CA VAL A 144 10.24 -2.23 17.51
C VAL A 144 11.34 -2.26 16.49
N GLU A 145 11.37 -3.31 15.67
CA GLU A 145 12.29 -3.49 14.56
C GLU A 145 11.53 -3.82 13.30
N GLN A 146 11.97 -3.29 12.17
CA GLN A 146 11.39 -3.63 10.87
C GLN A 146 11.60 -5.12 10.57
N LYS A 147 10.53 -5.81 10.17
CA LYS A 147 10.54 -7.20 9.68
C LYS A 147 10.19 -7.29 8.20
N GLY A 148 9.58 -6.26 7.65
CA GLY A 148 9.25 -6.14 6.24
C GLY A 148 8.70 -4.77 5.92
N SER A 149 8.77 -4.39 4.65
CA SER A 149 8.20 -3.13 4.13
C SER A 149 7.75 -3.32 2.70
N LEU A 150 6.68 -2.65 2.33
CA LEU A 150 6.23 -2.50 0.96
C LEU A 150 5.72 -1.08 0.75
N VAL A 151 6.29 -0.42 -0.25
CA VAL A 151 5.92 0.95 -0.63
C VAL A 151 5.49 0.93 -2.09
N THR A 152 4.24 1.28 -2.33
CA THR A 152 3.62 1.36 -3.66
C THR A 152 3.08 2.77 -3.91
N PRO A 153 2.63 3.12 -5.13
CA PRO A 153 1.99 4.41 -5.36
C PRO A 153 0.71 4.64 -4.57
N THR A 154 0.04 3.57 -4.12
CA THR A 154 -1.29 3.65 -3.51
C THR A 154 -1.29 3.51 -1.99
N ARG A 155 -0.27 2.85 -1.42
CA ARG A 155 -0.18 2.58 0.02
C ARG A 155 1.22 2.24 0.47
N LEU A 156 1.42 2.24 1.76
CA LEU A 156 2.55 1.62 2.42
C LEU A 156 2.10 0.48 3.34
N ARG A 157 2.97 -0.51 3.50
CA ARG A 157 2.83 -1.61 4.45
C ARG A 157 4.12 -1.72 5.25
N PHE A 158 4.00 -1.82 6.56
CA PHE A 158 5.14 -1.93 7.45
C PHE A 158 4.92 -3.08 8.45
N ASP A 159 5.81 -4.05 8.41
CA ASP A 159 5.82 -5.19 9.32
C ASP A 159 6.90 -4.99 10.37
N PHE A 160 6.57 -5.14 11.64
CA PHE A 160 7.47 -4.84 12.75
C PHE A 160 7.33 -5.82 13.91
N ALA A 161 8.42 -5.95 14.69
CA ALA A 161 8.43 -6.78 15.89
C ALA A 161 7.61 -6.11 17.00
N HIS A 162 6.53 -6.78 17.42
CA HIS A 162 5.73 -6.41 18.58
C HIS A 162 4.86 -7.60 19.00
N PHE A 163 4.69 -7.80 20.31
CA PHE A 163 4.16 -9.06 20.83
C PHE A 163 2.64 -9.04 21.09
N GLN A 164 1.96 -7.91 20.96
CA GLN A 164 0.52 -7.77 21.16
C GLN A 164 -0.12 -6.83 20.15
N ALA A 165 -1.45 -6.86 20.05
CA ALA A 165 -2.19 -5.89 19.26
C ALA A 165 -2.01 -4.48 19.84
N MET A 166 -1.89 -3.47 18.98
CA MET A 166 -1.86 -2.08 19.41
C MET A 166 -3.24 -1.65 19.91
N THR A 167 -3.27 -0.87 20.98
CA THR A 167 -4.51 -0.27 21.44
C THR A 167 -4.96 0.88 20.54
N PRO A 168 -6.25 1.25 20.55
CA PRO A 168 -6.73 2.43 19.80
C PRO A 168 -5.95 3.71 20.16
N GLU A 169 -5.59 3.89 21.42
CA GLU A 169 -4.84 5.04 21.92
C GLU A 169 -3.39 5.04 21.40
N GLU A 170 -2.76 3.88 21.29
CA GLU A 170 -1.42 3.75 20.72
C GLU A 170 -1.45 4.04 19.23
N LEU A 171 -2.45 3.54 18.49
CA LEU A 171 -2.63 3.82 17.06
C LEU A 171 -2.86 5.31 16.82
N GLU A 172 -3.70 5.97 17.61
CA GLU A 172 -3.93 7.40 17.53
C GLU A 172 -2.66 8.21 17.80
N LYS A 173 -1.90 7.85 18.83
CA LYS A 173 -0.63 8.53 19.15
C LYS A 173 0.38 8.40 18.02
N VAL A 174 0.51 7.22 17.41
CA VAL A 174 1.42 7.00 16.27
C VAL A 174 0.98 7.83 15.06
N GLU A 175 -0.29 7.79 14.70
CA GLU A 175 -0.84 8.57 13.58
C GLU A 175 -0.66 10.07 13.79
N ASN A 176 -0.96 10.57 14.98
CA ASN A 176 -0.80 11.98 15.33
C ASN A 176 0.66 12.41 15.28
N LEU A 177 1.59 11.60 15.80
CA LEU A 177 3.02 11.91 15.79
C LEU A 177 3.57 11.99 14.35
N VAL A 178 3.17 11.07 13.46
CA VAL A 178 3.56 11.12 12.05
C VAL A 178 3.03 12.40 11.39
N ASN A 179 1.75 12.73 11.58
CA ASN A 179 1.16 13.94 11.03
C ASN A 179 1.77 15.22 11.61
N GLU A 180 2.16 15.24 12.89
CA GLU A 180 2.91 16.33 13.50
C GLU A 180 4.23 16.58 12.75
N LYS A 181 5.01 15.51 12.49
CA LYS A 181 6.28 15.62 11.75
C LYS A 181 6.09 16.05 10.28
N ILE A 182 4.98 15.69 9.67
CA ILE A 182 4.60 16.22 8.35
C ILE A 182 4.35 17.72 8.42
N GLN A 183 3.60 18.18 9.42
CA GLN A 183 3.25 19.59 9.58
C GLN A 183 4.45 20.48 10.00
N GLU A 184 5.46 19.92 10.63
CA GLU A 184 6.70 20.60 10.97
C GLU A 184 7.53 21.01 9.74
N GLN A 185 7.19 20.52 8.54
CA GLN A 185 7.86 20.85 7.27
C GLN A 185 9.37 20.60 7.32
N ILE A 186 9.76 19.44 7.79
CA ILE A 186 11.16 19.06 7.99
C ILE A 186 11.82 18.80 6.63
N PRO A 187 12.96 19.46 6.32
CA PRO A 187 13.75 19.11 5.14
C PRO A 187 14.25 17.66 5.22
N VAL A 188 14.11 16.93 4.13
CA VAL A 188 14.65 15.58 3.98
C VAL A 188 16.01 15.67 3.32
N VAL A 189 17.05 15.36 4.07
CA VAL A 189 18.44 15.47 3.63
C VAL A 189 19.03 14.08 3.37
N THR A 190 19.71 13.94 2.25
CA THR A 190 20.40 12.70 1.90
C THR A 190 21.90 12.96 1.81
N ASP A 191 22.67 12.26 2.63
CA ASP A 191 24.14 12.30 2.64
C ASP A 191 24.71 10.97 2.20
N ILE A 192 25.79 11.01 1.40
CA ILE A 192 26.56 9.82 1.04
C ILE A 192 27.82 9.83 1.89
N MET A 193 28.03 8.79 2.68
CA MET A 193 29.15 8.67 3.60
C MET A 193 29.64 7.23 3.70
N ASP A 194 30.79 7.05 4.33
CA ASP A 194 31.31 5.71 4.61
C ASP A 194 30.42 4.98 5.61
N THR A 195 30.27 3.66 5.43
CA THR A 195 29.38 2.83 6.25
C THR A 195 29.71 2.91 7.75
N GLU A 196 31.03 2.99 8.10
CA GLU A 196 31.44 3.14 9.49
C GLU A 196 31.14 4.53 10.07
N GLU A 197 31.21 5.56 9.25
CA GLU A 197 30.81 6.93 9.62
C GLU A 197 29.29 7.01 9.84
N ALA A 198 28.50 6.38 8.96
CA ALA A 198 27.06 6.30 9.08
C ALA A 198 26.63 5.64 10.40
N LYS A 199 27.23 4.52 10.76
CA LYS A 199 26.98 3.84 12.04
C LYS A 199 27.33 4.73 13.24
N LYS A 200 28.46 5.43 13.21
CA LYS A 200 28.88 6.36 14.28
C LYS A 200 27.93 7.56 14.39
N SER A 201 27.33 7.99 13.31
CA SER A 201 26.36 9.10 13.30
C SER A 201 25.00 8.73 13.88
N GLY A 202 24.78 7.47 14.31
CA GLY A 202 23.52 6.99 14.84
C GLY A 202 22.49 6.64 13.77
N ALA A 203 22.89 6.54 12.50
CA ALA A 203 22.01 6.11 11.43
C ALA A 203 21.59 4.66 11.63
N MET A 204 20.29 4.41 11.51
CA MET A 204 19.70 3.09 11.67
C MET A 204 19.89 2.28 10.38
N ALA A 205 20.49 1.09 10.49
CA ALA A 205 20.64 0.14 9.40
C ALA A 205 19.52 -0.90 9.44
N LEU A 206 19.05 -1.33 8.28
CA LEU A 206 18.12 -2.46 8.19
C LEU A 206 18.85 -3.75 8.54
N PHE A 207 18.22 -4.59 9.36
CA PHE A 207 18.81 -5.85 9.78
C PHE A 207 18.91 -6.81 8.58
N GLY A 208 20.11 -7.31 8.31
CA GLY A 208 20.36 -8.32 7.27
C GLY A 208 20.72 -7.79 5.89
N GLU A 209 20.75 -6.49 5.66
CA GLU A 209 21.27 -5.92 4.41
C GLU A 209 22.80 -5.81 4.44
N LYS A 210 23.42 -6.20 3.31
CA LYS A 210 24.85 -5.99 3.09
C LYS A 210 25.05 -4.64 2.44
N TYR A 211 25.66 -3.72 3.16
CA TYR A 211 26.01 -2.41 2.66
C TYR A 211 27.43 -2.42 2.05
N GLY A 212 27.60 -1.67 0.97
CA GLY A 212 28.92 -1.41 0.39
C GLY A 212 29.76 -0.46 1.29
N ASP A 213 30.90 -0.02 0.77
CA ASP A 213 31.79 0.91 1.48
C ASP A 213 31.14 2.27 1.71
N LYS A 214 30.29 2.72 0.78
CA LYS A 214 29.51 3.94 0.86
C LYS A 214 28.01 3.67 0.91
N VAL A 215 27.31 4.44 1.74
CA VAL A 215 25.87 4.32 1.97
C VAL A 215 25.17 5.67 1.88
N ARG A 216 23.90 5.65 1.48
CA ARG A 216 23.01 6.79 1.56
C ARG A 216 22.35 6.84 2.94
N VAL A 217 22.46 7.97 3.61
CA VAL A 217 21.79 8.25 4.88
C VAL A 217 20.73 9.30 4.64
N VAL A 218 19.48 8.94 4.91
CA VAL A 218 18.33 9.82 4.79
C VAL A 218 17.94 10.31 6.17
N SER A 219 17.93 11.63 6.35
CA SER A 219 17.64 12.31 7.62
C SER A 219 16.43 13.21 7.49
N MET A 220 15.55 13.16 8.47
CA MET A 220 14.39 14.05 8.63
C MET A 220 14.54 14.77 9.96
N GLY A 221 15.34 15.86 9.95
CA GLY A 221 15.80 16.54 11.16
C GLY A 221 16.51 15.59 12.12
N ASP A 222 16.25 15.79 13.40
CA ASP A 222 16.74 14.88 14.47
C ASP A 222 15.76 13.73 14.76
N PHE A 223 14.61 13.70 14.09
CA PHE A 223 13.57 12.73 14.36
C PHE A 223 13.87 11.34 13.76
N SER A 224 14.30 11.28 12.49
CA SER A 224 14.59 10.03 11.79
C SER A 224 15.89 10.14 11.03
N LYS A 225 16.76 9.12 11.14
CA LYS A 225 18.01 9.00 10.43
C LYS A 225 18.28 7.53 10.10
N GLU A 226 18.19 7.18 8.83
CA GLU A 226 18.23 5.78 8.38
C GLU A 226 19.08 5.61 7.12
N LEU A 227 19.71 4.43 7.00
CA LEU A 227 20.32 4.00 5.74
C LEU A 227 19.21 3.61 4.77
N CYS A 228 19.13 4.29 3.63
CA CYS A 228 18.07 4.04 2.65
C CYS A 228 18.51 4.37 1.23
N GLY A 229 18.36 3.39 0.32
CA GLY A 229 18.60 3.56 -1.12
C GLY A 229 17.38 4.01 -1.92
N GLY A 230 16.23 4.19 -1.29
CA GLY A 230 14.98 4.56 -1.95
C GLY A 230 14.87 6.04 -2.31
N THR A 231 13.73 6.37 -2.93
CA THR A 231 13.40 7.76 -3.30
C THR A 231 12.50 8.39 -2.26
N HIS A 232 12.69 9.66 -1.97
CA HIS A 232 12.03 10.40 -0.90
C HIS A 232 11.54 11.77 -1.34
N VAL A 233 10.55 12.30 -0.63
CA VAL A 233 10.17 13.72 -0.72
C VAL A 233 11.34 14.60 -0.26
N LYS A 234 11.38 15.84 -0.71
CA LYS A 234 12.41 16.82 -0.29
C LYS A 234 12.07 17.50 1.02
N ASN A 235 10.80 17.52 1.39
CA ASN A 235 10.28 18.07 2.63
C ASN A 235 9.11 17.22 3.10
N THR A 236 9.00 16.98 4.42
CA THR A 236 7.93 16.15 4.98
C THR A 236 6.53 16.69 4.69
N ALA A 237 6.38 18.01 4.51
CA ALA A 237 5.10 18.62 4.10
C ALA A 237 4.55 18.06 2.78
N GLU A 238 5.40 17.60 1.87
CA GLU A 238 4.98 17.03 0.58
C GLU A 238 4.23 15.70 0.74
N ILE A 239 4.35 15.01 1.88
CA ILE A 239 3.60 13.80 2.19
C ILE A 239 2.09 14.09 2.24
N GLY A 240 1.71 15.27 2.72
CA GLY A 240 0.32 15.67 2.95
C GLY A 240 -0.25 15.06 4.22
N LEU A 241 -1.36 14.35 4.14
CA LEU A 241 -1.93 13.61 5.26
C LEU A 241 -1.42 12.18 5.33
N PHE A 242 -1.31 11.65 6.54
CA PHE A 242 -1.03 10.25 6.83
C PHE A 242 -2.20 9.62 7.58
N LYS A 243 -2.65 8.43 7.15
CA LYS A 243 -3.76 7.69 7.75
C LYS A 243 -3.40 6.23 7.97
N LEU A 244 -3.48 5.76 9.20
CA LEU A 244 -3.46 4.33 9.51
C LEU A 244 -4.79 3.69 9.11
N VAL A 245 -4.75 2.66 8.28
CA VAL A 245 -5.94 1.97 7.79
C VAL A 245 -6.19 0.68 8.54
N SER A 246 -5.12 -0.08 8.82
CA SER A 246 -5.23 -1.36 9.51
C SER A 246 -4.00 -1.69 10.35
N GLU A 247 -4.20 -2.49 11.39
CA GLU A 247 -3.16 -3.10 12.21
C GLU A 247 -3.57 -4.55 12.51
N ALA A 248 -2.71 -5.52 12.22
CA ALA A 248 -3.00 -6.93 12.40
C ALA A 248 -1.74 -7.76 12.69
N GLY A 249 -1.91 -8.92 13.33
CA GLY A 249 -0.85 -9.93 13.46
C GLY A 249 -0.68 -10.70 12.16
N VAL A 250 0.57 -10.91 11.74
CA VAL A 250 0.90 -11.70 10.53
C VAL A 250 1.76 -12.91 10.81
N ALA A 251 2.50 -12.89 11.93
CA ALA A 251 3.27 -14.01 12.44
C ALA A 251 3.45 -13.87 13.95
N ALA A 252 3.99 -14.88 14.62
CA ALA A 252 4.30 -14.79 16.04
C ALA A 252 5.29 -13.64 16.31
N GLY A 253 4.88 -12.69 17.14
CA GLY A 253 5.67 -11.51 17.49
C GLY A 253 5.87 -10.50 16.35
N VAL A 254 5.09 -10.58 15.25
CA VAL A 254 5.15 -9.64 14.12
C VAL A 254 3.76 -9.03 13.86
N ARG A 255 3.72 -7.72 13.87
CA ARG A 255 2.52 -6.92 13.54
C ARG A 255 2.71 -6.24 12.19
N ARG A 256 1.61 -6.04 11.49
CA ARG A 256 1.54 -5.35 10.19
C ARG A 256 0.66 -4.13 10.30
N ILE A 257 1.16 -3.00 9.84
CA ILE A 257 0.39 -1.78 9.60
C ILE A 257 0.29 -1.55 8.10
N GLU A 258 -0.90 -1.14 7.66
CA GLU A 258 -1.13 -0.53 6.36
C GLU A 258 -1.56 0.93 6.55
N ALA A 259 -0.99 1.82 5.74
CA ALA A 259 -1.27 3.25 5.82
C ALA A 259 -1.31 3.89 4.43
N LEU A 260 -1.93 5.05 4.38
CA LEU A 260 -2.12 5.87 3.19
C LEU A 260 -1.49 7.24 3.40
N THR A 261 -1.12 7.90 2.30
CA THR A 261 -0.64 9.29 2.31
C THR A 261 -1.29 10.11 1.20
N GLY A 262 -1.30 11.42 1.39
CA GLY A 262 -1.67 12.40 0.37
C GLY A 262 -3.01 12.11 -0.33
N PRO A 263 -3.03 12.00 -1.66
CA PRO A 263 -4.27 11.81 -2.44
C PRO A 263 -5.05 10.55 -2.04
N SER A 264 -4.36 9.46 -1.64
CA SER A 264 -5.00 8.22 -1.19
C SER A 264 -5.78 8.41 0.10
N VAL A 265 -5.35 9.29 1.00
CA VAL A 265 -6.10 9.63 2.23
C VAL A 265 -7.37 10.39 1.89
N THR A 266 -7.30 11.35 0.98
CA THR A 266 -8.48 12.10 0.51
C THR A 266 -9.51 11.17 -0.13
N ALA A 267 -9.06 10.26 -1.00
CA ALA A 267 -9.92 9.25 -1.63
C ALA A 267 -10.54 8.31 -0.59
N TYR A 268 -9.79 7.90 0.43
CA TYR A 268 -10.29 7.08 1.53
C TYR A 268 -11.43 7.76 2.29
N TYR A 269 -11.25 9.01 2.71
CA TYR A 269 -12.30 9.73 3.43
C TYR A 269 -13.53 10.02 2.57
N LYS A 270 -13.33 10.34 1.28
CA LYS A 270 -14.44 10.52 0.34
C LYS A 270 -15.27 9.23 0.22
N ALA A 271 -14.64 8.08 0.10
CA ALA A 271 -15.34 6.79 0.05
C ALA A 271 -16.12 6.49 1.36
N GLN A 272 -15.58 6.88 2.54
CA GLN A 272 -16.32 6.74 3.80
C GLN A 272 -17.51 7.69 3.87
N GLU A 273 -17.36 8.92 3.42
CA GLU A 273 -18.45 9.91 3.34
C GLU A 273 -19.57 9.44 2.41
N GLU A 274 -19.23 8.93 1.22
CA GLU A 274 -20.18 8.35 0.28
C GLU A 274 -20.99 7.20 0.90
N LYS A 275 -20.35 6.27 1.60
CA LYS A 275 -21.04 5.18 2.32
C LYS A 275 -21.99 5.69 3.40
N MET A 276 -21.61 6.73 4.11
CA MET A 276 -22.47 7.35 5.13
C MET A 276 -23.69 8.00 4.49
N HIS A 277 -23.52 8.68 3.35
CA HIS A 277 -24.64 9.25 2.58
C HIS A 277 -25.59 8.16 2.02
N GLU A 278 -25.03 7.08 1.49
CA GLU A 278 -25.82 5.94 1.02
C GLU A 278 -26.62 5.30 2.16
N ALA A 279 -26.02 5.08 3.31
CA ALA A 279 -26.71 4.54 4.48
C ALA A 279 -27.84 5.45 4.96
N ALA A 280 -27.61 6.76 5.00
CA ALA A 280 -28.65 7.74 5.34
C ALA A 280 -29.80 7.73 4.32
N ALA A 281 -29.49 7.65 3.03
CA ALA A 281 -30.49 7.57 1.97
C ALA A 281 -31.37 6.30 2.08
N LEU A 282 -30.77 5.13 2.37
CA LEU A 282 -31.52 3.88 2.60
C LEU A 282 -32.49 4.00 3.76
N LEU A 283 -32.13 4.73 4.80
CA LEU A 283 -32.96 4.98 5.97
C LEU A 283 -33.87 6.21 5.83
N LYS A 284 -33.88 6.86 4.66
CA LYS A 284 -34.65 8.08 4.37
C LYS A 284 -34.38 9.19 5.40
N THR A 285 -33.12 9.45 5.69
CA THR A 285 -32.67 10.48 6.63
C THR A 285 -31.42 11.21 6.10
N THR A 286 -30.87 12.13 6.88
CA THR A 286 -29.60 12.81 6.56
C THR A 286 -28.42 12.14 7.30
N PRO A 287 -27.18 12.32 6.86
CA PRO A 287 -26.01 11.85 7.61
C PRO A 287 -25.95 12.36 9.06
N ALA A 288 -26.40 13.58 9.30
CA ALA A 288 -26.42 14.17 10.64
C ALA A 288 -27.37 13.44 11.60
N ASP A 289 -28.53 12.99 11.10
CA ASP A 289 -29.59 12.35 11.87
C ASP A 289 -29.51 10.82 11.84
N LEU A 290 -28.48 10.26 11.21
CA LEU A 290 -28.35 8.82 10.94
C LEU A 290 -28.43 7.97 12.21
N LEU A 291 -27.69 8.36 13.26
CA LEU A 291 -27.65 7.63 14.53
C LEU A 291 -29.01 7.67 15.24
N GLU A 292 -29.69 8.82 15.25
CA GLU A 292 -31.03 8.95 15.84
C GLU A 292 -32.03 8.07 15.11
N LYS A 293 -31.99 8.07 13.76
CA LYS A 293 -32.85 7.22 12.95
C LYS A 293 -32.62 5.72 13.19
N ILE A 294 -31.37 5.30 13.33
CA ILE A 294 -31.02 3.90 13.67
C ILE A 294 -31.59 3.55 15.04
N ALA A 295 -31.36 4.40 16.05
CA ALA A 295 -31.88 4.17 17.40
C ALA A 295 -33.42 4.06 17.43
N HIS A 296 -34.11 4.93 16.70
CA HIS A 296 -35.56 4.87 16.55
C HIS A 296 -36.03 3.55 15.94
N LEU A 297 -35.40 3.13 14.81
CA LEU A 297 -35.76 1.88 14.15
C LEU A 297 -35.47 0.64 15.01
N GLN A 298 -34.41 0.66 15.81
CA GLN A 298 -34.13 -0.42 16.78
C GLN A 298 -35.19 -0.49 17.88
N ALA A 299 -35.64 0.65 18.40
CA ALA A 299 -36.71 0.70 19.40
C ALA A 299 -38.05 0.21 18.82
N GLU A 300 -38.40 0.64 17.61
CA GLU A 300 -39.60 0.18 16.89
C GLU A 300 -39.57 -1.33 16.61
N ALA A 301 -38.45 -1.86 16.11
CA ALA A 301 -38.28 -3.30 15.90
C ALA A 301 -38.47 -4.11 17.18
N LYS A 302 -37.91 -3.63 18.31
CA LYS A 302 -38.07 -4.28 19.62
C LYS A 302 -39.52 -4.25 20.10
N ALA A 303 -40.23 -3.13 19.92
CA ALA A 303 -41.64 -3.01 20.25
C ALA A 303 -42.52 -3.95 19.41
N LEU A 304 -42.33 -3.98 18.10
CA LEU A 304 -43.03 -4.90 17.19
C LEU A 304 -42.76 -6.38 17.52
N GLN A 305 -41.54 -6.71 17.92
CA GLN A 305 -41.18 -8.05 18.37
C GLN A 305 -41.97 -8.48 19.63
N ALA A 306 -42.03 -7.61 20.63
CA ALA A 306 -42.79 -7.84 21.84
C ALA A 306 -44.33 -7.96 21.58
N GLU A 307 -44.84 -7.11 20.70
CA GLU A 307 -46.25 -7.20 20.26
C GLU A 307 -46.55 -8.52 19.54
N ASN A 308 -45.66 -8.93 18.64
CA ASN A 308 -45.80 -10.21 17.90
C ASN A 308 -45.82 -11.40 18.85
N GLU A 309 -44.94 -11.43 19.86
CA GLU A 309 -44.92 -12.48 20.87
C GLU A 309 -46.17 -12.47 21.74
N SER A 310 -46.71 -11.30 22.10
CA SER A 310 -47.98 -11.17 22.82
C SER A 310 -49.14 -11.70 21.97
N LEU A 311 -49.22 -11.32 20.70
CA LEU A 311 -50.26 -11.81 19.76
C LEU A 311 -50.19 -13.33 19.56
N LYS A 312 -49.00 -13.90 19.37
CA LYS A 312 -48.78 -15.35 19.28
C LYS A 312 -49.25 -16.07 20.56
N SER A 313 -48.97 -15.51 21.71
CA SER A 313 -49.43 -16.08 23.00
C SER A 313 -50.96 -16.03 23.17
N LYS A 314 -51.59 -14.94 22.72
CA LYS A 314 -53.06 -14.85 22.70
C LYS A 314 -53.71 -15.86 21.78
N LEU A 315 -53.19 -16.01 20.56
CA LEU A 315 -53.66 -16.98 19.58
C LEU A 315 -53.51 -18.44 20.08
N ALA A 316 -52.37 -18.73 20.73
CA ALA A 316 -52.17 -20.06 21.31
C ALA A 316 -53.17 -20.37 22.43
N LYS A 317 -53.49 -19.39 23.29
CA LYS A 317 -54.50 -19.54 24.37
C LYS A 317 -55.90 -19.73 23.81
N GLU A 318 -56.29 -18.99 22.79
CA GLU A 318 -57.58 -19.17 22.12
C GLU A 318 -57.72 -20.53 21.40
N ALA A 319 -56.63 -21.00 20.75
CA ALA A 319 -56.60 -22.31 20.12
C ALA A 319 -56.75 -23.45 21.15
N LEU A 320 -56.11 -23.32 22.31
CA LEU A 320 -56.27 -24.26 23.45
C LEU A 320 -57.68 -24.23 23.99
N GLY A 321 -58.27 -23.06 24.25
CA GLY A 321 -59.65 -22.91 24.73
C GLY A 321 -60.69 -23.57 23.78
N ARG A 322 -60.55 -23.35 22.47
CA ARG A 322 -61.44 -24.02 21.47
C ARG A 322 -61.26 -25.54 21.42
N SER A 323 -60.06 -26.05 21.71
CA SER A 323 -59.78 -27.49 21.76
C SER A 323 -60.40 -28.14 23.00
N GLU A 324 -60.42 -27.44 24.16
CA GLU A 324 -61.06 -27.89 25.41
C GLU A 324 -62.58 -27.86 25.27
N GLU A 325 -63.20 -26.81 24.70
CA GLU A 325 -64.65 -26.76 24.47
C GLU A 325 -65.10 -27.90 23.53
N ARG A 326 -64.31 -28.22 22.49
CA ARG A 326 -64.62 -29.36 21.58
C ARG A 326 -64.50 -30.69 22.33
N ARG A 327 -63.60 -30.86 23.28
CA ARG A 327 -63.44 -32.03 24.10
C ARG A 327 -64.59 -32.24 25.10
N VAL A 328 -64.97 -31.19 25.83
CA VAL A 328 -66.10 -31.17 26.70
C VAL A 328 -67.40 -31.40 25.97
N GLY A 329 -67.61 -30.81 24.81
CA GLY A 329 -68.81 -31.02 23.98
C GLY A 329 -68.92 -32.48 23.44
N LYS A 330 -67.81 -33.19 23.19
CA LYS A 330 -67.79 -34.60 22.83
C LYS A 330 -68.10 -35.53 24.02
N GLU A 331 -67.56 -35.22 25.19
CA GLU A 331 -67.82 -35.99 26.44
C GLU A 331 -69.29 -35.87 26.89
N CYS A 332 -69.93 -34.67 26.73
CA CYS A 332 -71.37 -34.53 27.03
C CYS A 332 -72.23 -35.34 26.08
N ARG A 333 -71.88 -35.46 24.75
CA ARG A 333 -72.65 -36.27 23.81
C ARG A 333 -72.52 -37.77 24.04
N SER A 334 -71.40 -38.27 24.57
CA SER A 334 -71.22 -39.70 24.84
C SER A 334 -71.88 -40.16 26.15
N ARG A 335 -72.40 -39.25 26.97
CA ARG A 335 -73.14 -39.58 28.21
C ARG A 335 -74.66 -39.69 27.98
N TRP A 336 -75.17 -39.38 26.79
CA TRP A 336 -76.58 -39.37 26.47
C TRP A 336 -76.95 -40.35 25.32
N SER A 337 -76.11 -41.33 25.06
CA SER A 337 -76.40 -42.43 24.10
C SER A 337 -76.39 -43.78 24.80
#